data_4291d345748e8b518b1f61e46ec273cc
#
_entry.id   4291d345748e8b518b1f61e46ec273cc
#
_cell.length_a   1.000
_cell.length_b   1.000
_cell.length_c   1.000
_cell.angle_alpha   90.00
_cell.angle_beta   90.00
_cell.angle_gamma   90.00
#
_symmetry.space_group_name_H-M   'P 1'
#
loop_
_entity.id
_entity.type
_entity.pdbx_description
1 polymer ?
#
loop_
_entity_poly.entity_id
_entity_poly.type
_entity_poly.pdbx_seq_one_letter_code
_entity_poly.pdbx_strand_id
1 'polypeptide(L)'
;MGAEVTSQDTQSAQTAPDQAEAGSFALTFGPREAELVRHLYAESRAVLEYGSGGSTVLAVTLGKPVVSVESDKAWADRMSQTLAAHPIASVHYADIGPTKAWGFPDGAEAAGRYHTYPLTVWDRPGLVAPDLVLIDGRFRAACLVATMLRTTEPVTVLFDDYLKRSYYHRVEALATLERMVGRMAVFTVTPGQIPPDMLTETIGWFADPR
;
A
#
# COMPACT_ATOMS: atom_id res chain seq x y z
N MET A 1 39.34 -14.51 33.12
CA MET A 1 39.26 -13.27 32.32
C MET A 1 38.41 -13.58 31.11
N GLY A 2 37.12 -13.32 31.17
CA GLY A 2 36.18 -13.50 30.09
C GLY A 2 35.94 -12.16 29.42
N ALA A 3 36.05 -12.09 28.11
CA ALA A 3 35.71 -10.92 27.34
C ALA A 3 34.29 -11.07 26.85
N GLU A 4 33.39 -10.21 27.33
CA GLU A 4 32.04 -10.02 26.80
C GLU A 4 32.15 -9.30 25.45
N VAL A 5 31.64 -9.93 24.41
CA VAL A 5 31.43 -9.31 23.12
C VAL A 5 29.98 -8.76 23.11
N THR A 6 29.84 -7.47 23.35
CA THR A 6 28.59 -6.73 23.15
C THR A 6 28.37 -6.50 21.67
N SER A 7 27.41 -7.21 21.10
CA SER A 7 26.85 -6.91 19.77
C SER A 7 26.02 -5.63 19.87
N GLN A 8 26.51 -4.54 19.32
CA GLN A 8 25.71 -3.33 19.08
C GLN A 8 24.95 -3.51 17.74
N ASP A 9 23.66 -3.79 17.86
CA ASP A 9 22.72 -3.64 16.75
C ASP A 9 22.58 -2.15 16.41
N THR A 10 23.25 -1.74 15.37
CA THR A 10 23.09 -0.40 14.80
C THR A 10 21.79 -0.39 14.01
N GLN A 11 20.67 -0.13 14.66
CA GLN A 11 19.45 0.34 13.99
C GLN A 11 19.76 1.69 13.34
N SER A 12 19.96 1.69 12.03
CA SER A 12 19.94 2.90 11.24
C SER A 12 18.53 3.49 11.31
N ALA A 13 18.37 4.49 12.17
CA ALA A 13 17.19 5.33 12.23
C ALA A 13 17.10 6.06 10.89
N GLN A 14 16.22 5.59 9.99
CA GLN A 14 15.77 6.36 8.86
C GLN A 14 14.98 7.54 9.41
N THR A 15 15.60 8.71 9.45
CA THR A 15 14.93 9.98 9.73
C THR A 15 13.75 10.12 8.78
N ALA A 16 12.56 10.35 9.36
CA ALA A 16 11.39 10.73 8.58
C ALA A 16 11.76 11.96 7.72
N PRO A 17 11.37 12.00 6.44
CA PRO A 17 11.58 13.20 5.64
C PRO A 17 10.89 14.35 6.34
N ASP A 18 11.66 15.37 6.63
CA ASP A 18 11.24 16.63 7.23
C ASP A 18 9.99 17.13 6.47
N GLN A 19 9.06 17.73 7.20
CA GLN A 19 7.75 18.12 6.72
C GLN A 19 7.89 18.84 5.37
N ALA A 20 7.53 18.13 4.28
CA ALA A 20 7.49 18.72 2.95
C ALA A 20 6.58 19.96 3.03
N GLU A 21 7.13 21.11 2.64
CA GLU A 21 6.43 22.38 2.56
C GLU A 21 5.07 22.19 1.89
N ALA A 22 4.05 22.85 2.42
CA ALA A 22 2.68 22.74 1.95
C ALA A 22 2.62 22.98 0.44
N GLY A 23 2.44 21.92 -0.35
CA GLY A 23 2.16 22.03 -1.78
C GLY A 23 2.78 21.00 -2.74
N SER A 24 3.74 20.18 -2.34
CA SER A 24 4.36 19.25 -3.29
C SER A 24 4.42 17.83 -2.75
N PHE A 25 3.56 16.95 -3.29
CA PHE A 25 3.69 15.50 -3.11
C PHE A 25 4.66 14.95 -4.16
N ALA A 26 5.93 14.77 -3.79
CA ALA A 26 6.92 14.16 -4.67
C ALA A 26 6.79 12.63 -4.65
N LEU A 27 7.13 11.98 -5.78
CA LEU A 27 7.33 10.54 -5.80
C LEU A 27 8.55 10.17 -4.95
N THR A 28 8.36 9.24 -4.00
CA THR A 28 9.41 8.77 -3.09
C THR A 28 10.10 7.49 -3.57
N PHE A 29 9.76 7.03 -4.77
CA PHE A 29 10.37 5.85 -5.40
C PHE A 29 11.75 6.13 -5.96
N GLY A 30 12.60 5.10 -6.02
CA GLY A 30 13.83 5.17 -6.79
C GLY A 30 13.54 5.39 -8.30
N PRO A 31 14.55 5.81 -9.09
CA PRO A 31 14.32 6.16 -10.50
C PRO A 31 13.67 5.03 -11.32
N ARG A 32 14.08 3.78 -11.09
CA ARG A 32 13.57 2.61 -11.82
C ARG A 32 12.13 2.29 -11.46
N GLU A 33 11.80 2.35 -10.18
CA GLU A 33 10.44 2.14 -9.66
C GLU A 33 9.53 3.28 -10.11
N ALA A 34 10.00 4.52 -10.08
CA ALA A 34 9.24 5.68 -10.55
C ALA A 34 8.92 5.60 -12.05
N GLU A 35 9.84 5.11 -12.88
CA GLU A 35 9.61 4.88 -14.31
C GLU A 35 8.57 3.78 -14.52
N LEU A 36 8.68 2.66 -13.79
CA LEU A 36 7.70 1.58 -13.82
C LEU A 36 6.29 2.07 -13.45
N VAL A 37 6.17 2.80 -12.34
CA VAL A 37 4.88 3.34 -11.89
C VAL A 37 4.27 4.27 -12.94
N ARG A 38 5.05 5.21 -13.50
CA ARG A 38 4.56 6.09 -14.58
C ARG A 38 4.06 5.33 -15.79
N HIS A 39 4.82 4.32 -16.23
CA HIS A 39 4.48 3.51 -17.39
C HIS A 39 3.17 2.75 -17.16
N LEU A 40 3.07 1.98 -16.07
CA LEU A 40 1.88 1.18 -15.78
C LEU A 40 0.65 2.04 -15.47
N TYR A 41 0.83 3.19 -14.81
CA TYR A 41 -0.28 4.13 -14.61
C TYR A 41 -0.81 4.68 -15.93
N ALA A 42 0.09 5.04 -16.85
CA ALA A 42 -0.31 5.54 -18.16
C ALA A 42 -1.11 4.51 -18.98
N GLU A 43 -0.86 3.22 -18.80
CA GLU A 43 -1.54 2.13 -19.48
C GLU A 43 -2.81 1.66 -18.78
N SER A 44 -2.95 1.89 -17.46
CA SER A 44 -4.08 1.43 -16.68
C SER A 44 -5.39 2.17 -17.03
N ARG A 45 -6.52 1.51 -16.78
CA ARG A 45 -7.86 2.08 -16.86
C ARG A 45 -8.27 2.76 -15.57
N ALA A 46 -7.95 2.17 -14.44
CA ALA A 46 -8.21 2.70 -13.11
C ALA A 46 -7.20 2.15 -12.10
N VAL A 47 -6.81 2.98 -11.15
CA VAL A 47 -5.81 2.64 -10.14
C VAL A 47 -6.44 2.60 -8.75
N LEU A 48 -6.12 1.58 -7.98
CA LEU A 48 -6.31 1.57 -6.53
C LEU A 48 -4.94 1.67 -5.86
N GLU A 49 -4.79 2.57 -4.90
CA GLU A 49 -3.58 2.69 -4.10
C GLU A 49 -3.86 2.38 -2.63
N TYR A 50 -3.01 1.57 -2.03
CA TYR A 50 -2.89 1.45 -0.59
C TYR A 50 -1.70 2.29 -0.13
N GLY A 51 -1.98 3.42 0.48
CA GLY A 51 -1.10 4.55 0.73
C GLY A 51 -1.35 5.69 -0.26
N SER A 52 -1.44 6.91 0.22
CA SER A 52 -1.66 8.10 -0.62
C SER A 52 -0.43 9.01 -0.64
N GLY A 53 -0.12 9.60 -1.79
CA GLY A 53 1.06 10.45 -1.92
C GLY A 53 1.31 10.97 -3.33
N GLY A 54 2.58 11.08 -3.68
CA GLY A 54 3.01 11.55 -5.01
C GLY A 54 2.52 10.67 -6.15
N SER A 55 2.31 9.38 -5.93
CA SER A 55 1.72 8.47 -6.91
C SER A 55 0.27 8.81 -7.21
N THR A 56 -0.52 9.19 -6.21
CA THR A 56 -1.91 9.64 -6.38
C THR A 56 -1.97 10.90 -7.25
N VAL A 57 -1.06 11.86 -7.01
CA VAL A 57 -0.94 13.06 -7.85
C VAL A 57 -0.50 12.72 -9.26
N LEU A 58 0.41 11.76 -9.42
CA LEU A 58 0.82 11.27 -10.74
C LEU A 58 -0.36 10.66 -11.51
N ALA A 59 -1.19 9.83 -10.88
CA ALA A 59 -2.37 9.25 -11.52
C ALA A 59 -3.29 10.35 -12.07
N VAL A 60 -3.56 11.38 -11.26
CA VAL A 60 -4.34 12.55 -11.69
C VAL A 60 -3.69 13.27 -12.89
N THR A 61 -2.38 13.50 -12.82
CA THR A 61 -1.63 14.16 -13.91
C THR A 61 -1.73 13.37 -15.22
N LEU A 62 -1.81 12.05 -15.13
CA LEU A 62 -1.99 11.15 -16.28
C LEU A 62 -3.46 10.98 -16.68
N GLY A 63 -4.40 11.67 -16.01
CA GLY A 63 -5.83 11.56 -16.28
C GLY A 63 -6.46 10.23 -15.91
N LYS A 64 -5.87 9.51 -14.94
CA LYS A 64 -6.34 8.18 -14.52
C LYS A 64 -7.25 8.24 -13.31
N PRO A 65 -8.42 7.59 -13.36
CA PRO A 65 -9.23 7.37 -12.18
C PRO A 65 -8.40 6.69 -11.08
N VAL A 66 -8.39 7.28 -9.88
CA VAL A 66 -7.65 6.74 -8.75
C VAL A 66 -8.43 6.86 -7.45
N VAL A 67 -8.41 5.79 -6.66
CA VAL A 67 -8.82 5.80 -5.26
C VAL A 67 -7.61 5.39 -4.43
N SER A 68 -7.19 6.23 -3.49
CA SER A 68 -6.12 5.89 -2.56
C SER A 68 -6.67 5.66 -1.15
N VAL A 69 -6.15 4.65 -0.45
CA VAL A 69 -6.50 4.33 0.94
C VAL A 69 -5.47 4.94 1.88
N GLU A 70 -5.94 5.61 2.92
CA GLU A 70 -5.07 6.25 3.89
C GLU A 70 -5.56 6.03 5.32
N SER A 71 -4.65 5.78 6.24
CA SER A 71 -4.93 5.57 7.67
C SER A 71 -4.63 6.79 8.55
N ASP A 72 -3.75 7.67 8.13
CA ASP A 72 -3.50 8.93 8.83
C ASP A 72 -4.56 9.95 8.43
N LYS A 73 -5.39 10.35 9.41
CA LYS A 73 -6.51 11.27 9.15
C LYS A 73 -6.04 12.64 8.63
N ALA A 74 -5.00 13.19 9.22
CA ALA A 74 -4.51 14.51 8.84
C ALA A 74 -3.90 14.48 7.42
N TRP A 75 -3.21 13.39 7.07
CA TRP A 75 -2.69 13.18 5.73
C TRP A 75 -3.80 12.96 4.71
N ALA A 76 -4.81 12.15 5.04
CA ALA A 76 -5.99 11.91 4.19
C ALA A 76 -6.74 13.23 3.88
N ASP A 77 -6.91 14.09 4.87
CA ASP A 77 -7.56 15.39 4.70
C ASP A 77 -6.76 16.32 3.80
N ARG A 78 -5.44 16.40 3.98
CA ARG A 78 -4.55 17.21 3.11
C ARG A 78 -4.58 16.70 1.67
N MET A 79 -4.48 15.38 1.48
CA MET A 79 -4.55 14.79 0.14
C MET A 79 -5.91 15.04 -0.51
N SER A 80 -7.00 14.88 0.24
CA SER A 80 -8.36 15.17 -0.25
C SER A 80 -8.52 16.63 -0.69
N GLN A 81 -7.95 17.59 0.06
CA GLN A 81 -7.94 19.00 -0.32
C GLN A 81 -7.13 19.22 -1.63
N THR A 82 -5.97 18.59 -1.75
CA THR A 82 -5.14 18.68 -2.97
C THR A 82 -5.88 18.13 -4.18
N LEU A 83 -6.65 17.07 -4.02
CA LEU A 83 -7.41 16.42 -5.09
C LEU A 83 -8.79 17.03 -5.35
N ALA A 84 -9.21 18.03 -4.60
CA ALA A 84 -10.58 18.57 -4.65
C ALA A 84 -11.03 19.06 -6.04
N ALA A 85 -10.10 19.53 -6.86
CA ALA A 85 -10.36 19.95 -8.25
C ALA A 85 -10.42 18.80 -9.26
N HIS A 86 -10.16 17.56 -8.83
CA HIS A 86 -9.99 16.41 -9.71
C HIS A 86 -11.02 15.30 -9.40
N PRO A 87 -12.21 15.33 -10.02
CA PRO A 87 -13.31 14.40 -9.70
C PRO A 87 -13.00 12.93 -9.99
N ILE A 88 -11.93 12.64 -10.75
CA ILE A 88 -11.46 11.28 -11.03
C ILE A 88 -10.63 10.68 -9.90
N ALA A 89 -10.29 11.46 -8.88
CA ALA A 89 -9.45 11.05 -7.76
C ALA A 89 -10.17 11.21 -6.44
N SER A 90 -9.95 10.30 -5.50
CA SER A 90 -10.47 10.40 -4.14
C SER A 90 -9.62 9.64 -3.15
N VAL A 91 -9.65 10.10 -1.90
CA VAL A 91 -9.03 9.41 -0.77
C VAL A 91 -10.10 8.67 0.03
N HIS A 92 -9.83 7.41 0.33
CA HIS A 92 -10.61 6.60 1.24
C HIS A 92 -9.88 6.57 2.59
N TYR A 93 -10.37 7.32 3.56
CA TYR A 93 -9.85 7.25 4.92
C TYR A 93 -10.33 5.97 5.60
N ALA A 94 -9.38 5.10 5.98
CA ALA A 94 -9.65 3.89 6.76
C ALA A 94 -9.26 4.14 8.22
N ASP A 95 -10.26 4.26 9.09
CA ASP A 95 -10.04 4.50 10.52
C ASP A 95 -9.55 3.23 11.22
N ILE A 96 -8.25 3.15 11.44
CA ILE A 96 -7.59 2.09 12.21
C ILE A 96 -7.22 2.53 13.63
N GLY A 97 -7.75 3.65 14.11
CA GLY A 97 -7.42 4.29 15.37
C GLY A 97 -6.32 5.33 15.24
N PRO A 98 -5.78 5.83 16.37
CA PRO A 98 -4.68 6.77 16.36
C PRO A 98 -3.47 6.22 15.57
N THR A 99 -2.83 7.10 14.82
CA THR A 99 -1.65 6.75 14.01
C THR A 99 -0.44 7.57 14.42
N LYS A 100 0.73 7.00 14.23
CA LYS A 100 2.03 7.65 14.32
C LYS A 100 2.70 7.72 12.94
N ALA A 101 3.96 8.13 12.90
CA ALA A 101 4.70 8.29 11.64
C ALA A 101 4.42 7.16 10.62
N TRP A 102 4.20 7.54 9.36
CA TRP A 102 3.92 6.63 8.25
C TRP A 102 2.57 5.90 8.34
N GLY A 103 1.61 6.43 9.09
CA GLY A 103 0.29 5.80 9.24
C GLY A 103 0.30 4.48 10.04
N PHE A 104 1.37 4.18 10.79
CA PHE A 104 1.36 3.03 11.69
C PHE A 104 0.39 3.26 12.84
N PRO A 105 -0.36 2.24 13.27
CA PRO A 105 -1.17 2.34 14.48
C PRO A 105 -0.32 2.77 15.69
N ASP A 106 -0.87 3.68 16.49
CA ASP A 106 -0.29 4.07 17.77
C ASP A 106 -0.98 3.28 18.89
N GLY A 107 -0.41 2.13 19.21
CA GLY A 107 -1.01 1.16 20.13
C GLY A 107 -1.84 0.09 19.42
N ALA A 108 -2.46 -0.78 20.21
CA ALA A 108 -3.24 -1.92 19.74
C ALA A 108 -4.74 -1.82 20.06
N GLU A 109 -5.19 -0.73 20.68
CA GLU A 109 -6.57 -0.56 21.17
C GLU A 109 -7.59 -0.62 20.03
N ALA A 110 -7.17 -0.25 18.81
CA ALA A 110 -7.99 -0.28 17.62
C ALA A 110 -7.79 -1.52 16.75
N ALA A 111 -7.08 -2.56 17.23
CA ALA A 111 -6.76 -3.74 16.43
C ALA A 111 -7.99 -4.43 15.82
N GLY A 112 -9.14 -4.37 16.49
CA GLY A 112 -10.42 -4.85 15.96
C GLY A 112 -10.88 -4.15 14.67
N ARG A 113 -10.29 -3.00 14.30
CA ARG A 113 -10.61 -2.24 13.08
C ARG A 113 -9.55 -2.35 11.99
N TYR A 114 -8.40 -3.00 12.23
CA TYR A 114 -7.30 -3.03 11.27
C TYR A 114 -7.69 -3.60 9.91
N HIS A 115 -8.60 -4.58 9.89
CA HIS A 115 -9.15 -5.16 8.67
C HIS A 115 -9.87 -4.14 7.77
N THR A 116 -10.29 -2.99 8.29
CA THR A 116 -10.96 -1.96 7.50
C THR A 116 -10.03 -1.34 6.46
N TYR A 117 -8.73 -1.24 6.75
CA TYR A 117 -7.76 -0.65 5.84
C TYR A 117 -7.69 -1.40 4.49
N PRO A 118 -7.47 -2.72 4.43
CA PRO A 118 -7.43 -3.42 3.16
C PRO A 118 -8.81 -3.65 2.52
N LEU A 119 -9.91 -3.68 3.29
CA LEU A 119 -11.18 -4.17 2.79
C LEU A 119 -12.22 -3.10 2.43
N THR A 120 -12.36 -2.04 3.22
CA THR A 120 -13.53 -1.15 3.09
C THR A 120 -13.54 -0.30 1.82
N VAL A 121 -12.40 -0.09 1.20
CA VAL A 121 -12.33 0.61 -0.09
C VAL A 121 -13.11 -0.13 -1.19
N TRP A 122 -13.15 -1.45 -1.13
CA TRP A 122 -13.87 -2.30 -2.08
C TRP A 122 -15.40 -2.24 -1.93
N ASP A 123 -15.88 -1.78 -0.77
CA ASP A 123 -17.31 -1.60 -0.49
C ASP A 123 -17.84 -0.23 -0.93
N ARG A 124 -16.98 0.64 -1.48
CA ARG A 124 -17.38 1.98 -1.91
C ARG A 124 -18.35 1.93 -3.06
N PRO A 125 -19.50 2.63 -2.95
CA PRO A 125 -20.37 2.84 -4.11
C PRO A 125 -19.61 3.55 -5.22
N GLY A 126 -19.72 3.04 -6.45
CA GLY A 126 -19.11 3.66 -7.63
C GLY A 126 -17.58 3.47 -7.75
N LEU A 127 -16.99 2.58 -6.99
CA LEU A 127 -15.59 2.19 -7.22
C LEU A 127 -15.44 1.65 -8.65
N VAL A 128 -14.65 2.34 -9.47
CA VAL A 128 -14.25 1.82 -10.77
C VAL A 128 -13.32 0.63 -10.54
N ALA A 129 -13.65 -0.53 -11.12
CA ALA A 129 -12.84 -1.74 -10.95
C ALA A 129 -11.39 -1.47 -11.41
N PRO A 130 -10.41 -1.52 -10.50
CA PRO A 130 -9.03 -1.26 -10.85
C PRO A 130 -8.45 -2.43 -11.65
N ASP A 131 -7.63 -2.13 -12.63
CA ASP A 131 -6.77 -3.09 -13.32
C ASP A 131 -5.30 -2.98 -12.88
N LEU A 132 -5.01 -1.97 -12.05
CA LEU A 132 -3.73 -1.77 -11.41
C LEU A 132 -3.90 -1.41 -9.92
N VAL A 133 -3.16 -2.09 -9.04
CA VAL A 133 -3.12 -1.79 -7.61
C VAL A 133 -1.69 -1.49 -7.18
N LEU A 134 -1.48 -0.36 -6.50
CA LEU A 134 -0.21 -0.05 -5.83
C LEU A 134 -0.35 -0.33 -4.34
N ILE A 135 0.57 -1.11 -3.79
CA ILE A 135 0.66 -1.41 -2.35
C ILE A 135 1.93 -0.80 -1.79
N ASP A 136 1.79 0.38 -1.18
CA ASP A 136 2.90 1.13 -0.54
C ASP A 136 2.53 1.65 0.87
N GLY A 137 1.35 1.33 1.36
CA GLY A 137 0.84 1.76 2.67
C GLY A 137 1.06 0.75 3.80
N ARG A 138 -0.02 0.48 4.55
CA ARG A 138 -0.01 -0.43 5.70
C ARG A 138 -0.71 -1.75 5.37
N PHE A 139 -0.52 -2.77 6.23
CA PHE A 139 -1.16 -4.09 6.06
C PHE A 139 -0.94 -4.70 4.67
N ARG A 140 0.26 -4.53 4.13
CA ARG A 140 0.53 -4.76 2.69
C ARG A 140 0.19 -6.18 2.22
N ALA A 141 0.49 -7.19 3.03
CA ALA A 141 0.12 -8.57 2.69
C ALA A 141 -1.40 -8.75 2.65
N ALA A 142 -2.14 -8.16 3.61
CA ALA A 142 -3.59 -8.18 3.62
C ALA A 142 -4.20 -7.39 2.45
N CYS A 143 -3.56 -6.31 1.99
CA CYS A 143 -3.99 -5.56 0.81
C CYS A 143 -3.92 -6.42 -0.47
N LEU A 144 -2.88 -7.24 -0.63
CA LEU A 144 -2.80 -8.17 -1.74
C LEU A 144 -3.91 -9.24 -1.64
N VAL A 145 -4.16 -9.78 -0.45
CA VAL A 145 -5.26 -10.73 -0.22
C VAL A 145 -6.62 -10.09 -0.52
N ALA A 146 -6.84 -8.87 -0.04
CA ALA A 146 -8.08 -8.14 -0.34
C ALA A 146 -8.26 -7.94 -1.85
N THR A 147 -7.18 -7.64 -2.59
CA THR A 147 -7.21 -7.56 -4.06
C THR A 147 -7.65 -8.89 -4.66
N MET A 148 -7.04 -10.01 -4.25
CA MET A 148 -7.40 -11.35 -4.73
C MET A 148 -8.89 -11.70 -4.48
N LEU A 149 -9.39 -11.35 -3.30
CA LEU A 149 -10.76 -11.69 -2.88
C LEU A 149 -11.85 -10.81 -3.53
N ARG A 150 -11.50 -9.60 -3.95
CA ARG A 150 -12.47 -8.57 -4.33
C ARG A 150 -12.48 -8.24 -5.83
N THR A 151 -11.44 -8.64 -6.55
CA THR A 151 -11.41 -8.49 -8.01
C THR A 151 -12.18 -9.61 -8.71
N THR A 152 -12.65 -9.34 -9.93
CA THR A 152 -13.34 -10.31 -10.79
C THR A 152 -12.51 -10.70 -12.00
N GLU A 153 -11.45 -9.94 -12.27
CA GLU A 153 -10.50 -10.15 -13.35
C GLU A 153 -9.07 -10.09 -12.79
N PRO A 154 -8.08 -10.68 -13.46
CA PRO A 154 -6.68 -10.54 -13.07
C PRO A 154 -6.24 -9.08 -13.03
N VAL A 155 -5.48 -8.72 -12.00
CA VAL A 155 -5.01 -7.36 -11.73
C VAL A 155 -3.49 -7.35 -11.59
N THR A 156 -2.85 -6.34 -12.17
CA THR A 156 -1.44 -6.08 -11.91
C THR A 156 -1.29 -5.40 -10.54
N VAL A 157 -0.42 -5.94 -9.70
CA VAL A 157 -0.12 -5.36 -8.38
C VAL A 157 1.34 -4.94 -8.32
N LEU A 158 1.59 -3.68 -7.99
CA LEU A 158 2.88 -3.14 -7.63
C LEU A 158 3.03 -3.17 -6.11
N PHE A 159 4.01 -3.89 -5.61
CA PHE A 159 4.24 -4.06 -4.18
C PHE A 159 5.59 -3.44 -3.81
N ASP A 160 5.59 -2.26 -3.19
CA ASP A 160 6.82 -1.55 -2.84
C ASP A 160 7.52 -2.13 -1.59
N ASP A 161 8.82 -1.86 -1.47
CA ASP A 161 9.69 -2.35 -0.40
C ASP A 161 9.76 -3.87 -0.25
N TYR A 162 9.43 -4.62 -1.28
CA TYR A 162 9.30 -6.06 -1.25
C TYR A 162 10.64 -6.78 -1.09
N LEU A 163 11.66 -6.35 -1.84
CA LEU A 163 12.91 -7.09 -2.02
C LEU A 163 13.60 -7.47 -0.70
N LYS A 164 13.68 -6.52 0.23
CA LYS A 164 14.42 -6.70 1.50
C LYS A 164 13.53 -7.15 2.66
N ARG A 165 12.22 -7.29 2.47
CA ARG A 165 11.25 -7.61 3.51
C ARG A 165 10.72 -9.02 3.34
N SER A 166 11.56 -10.02 3.65
CA SER A 166 11.27 -11.44 3.44
C SER A 166 9.95 -11.93 4.09
N TYR A 167 9.47 -11.24 5.12
CA TYR A 167 8.17 -11.56 5.73
C TYR A 167 6.98 -11.33 4.78
N TYR A 168 7.15 -10.57 3.68
CA TYR A 168 6.13 -10.46 2.64
C TYR A 168 6.15 -11.61 1.65
N HIS A 169 7.26 -12.36 1.51
CA HIS A 169 7.42 -13.35 0.43
C HIS A 169 6.40 -14.48 0.50
N ARG A 170 5.73 -14.68 1.64
CA ARG A 170 4.63 -15.64 1.76
C ARG A 170 3.43 -15.34 0.87
N VAL A 171 3.26 -14.09 0.41
CA VAL A 171 2.18 -13.75 -0.53
C VAL A 171 2.36 -14.40 -1.91
N GLU A 172 3.56 -14.88 -2.24
CA GLU A 172 3.83 -15.61 -3.49
C GLU A 172 3.06 -16.94 -3.60
N ALA A 173 2.54 -17.46 -2.49
CA ALA A 173 1.64 -18.58 -2.51
C ALA A 173 0.21 -18.24 -3.02
N LEU A 174 -0.12 -16.94 -3.09
CA LEU A 174 -1.45 -16.44 -3.46
C LEU A 174 -1.44 -15.63 -4.76
N ALA A 175 -0.27 -15.23 -5.24
CA ALA A 175 -0.14 -14.39 -6.43
C ALA A 175 1.13 -14.77 -7.23
N THR A 176 1.11 -14.54 -8.52
CA THR A 176 2.27 -14.82 -9.38
C THR A 176 3.22 -13.63 -9.38
N LEU A 177 4.43 -13.83 -8.87
CA LEU A 177 5.51 -12.85 -8.99
C LEU A 177 6.04 -12.87 -10.43
N GLU A 178 5.81 -11.79 -11.18
CA GLU A 178 6.24 -11.65 -12.57
C GLU A 178 7.70 -11.21 -12.67
N ARG A 179 8.05 -10.18 -11.92
CA ARG A 179 9.41 -9.62 -11.90
C ARG A 179 9.64 -8.66 -10.73
N MET A 180 10.92 -8.39 -10.51
CA MET A 180 11.37 -7.33 -9.60
C MET A 180 11.90 -6.14 -10.41
N VAL A 181 11.56 -4.92 -9.97
CA VAL A 181 12.14 -3.66 -10.46
C VAL A 181 12.64 -2.86 -9.28
N GLY A 182 13.95 -2.82 -9.09
CA GLY A 182 14.55 -2.27 -7.89
C GLY A 182 14.05 -2.99 -6.63
N ARG A 183 13.40 -2.26 -5.70
CA ARG A 183 12.83 -2.82 -4.47
C ARG A 183 11.37 -3.26 -4.61
N MET A 184 10.74 -2.94 -5.74
CA MET A 184 9.32 -3.17 -6.01
C MET A 184 9.10 -4.51 -6.71
N ALA A 185 8.13 -5.29 -6.25
CA ALA A 185 7.65 -6.48 -6.94
C ALA A 185 6.47 -6.16 -7.84
N VAL A 186 6.41 -6.81 -8.99
CA VAL A 186 5.25 -6.79 -9.89
C VAL A 186 4.61 -8.16 -9.83
N PHE A 187 3.35 -8.20 -9.41
CA PHE A 187 2.55 -9.42 -9.35
C PHE A 187 1.40 -9.37 -10.34
N THR A 188 1.00 -10.56 -10.81
CA THR A 188 -0.34 -10.80 -11.33
C THR A 188 -1.15 -11.45 -10.20
N VAL A 189 -2.23 -10.79 -9.79
CA VAL A 189 -3.18 -11.31 -8.80
C VAL A 189 -4.44 -11.74 -9.53
N THR A 190 -4.72 -13.05 -9.51
CA THR A 190 -5.93 -13.64 -10.10
C THR A 190 -7.01 -13.73 -9.03
N PRO A 191 -8.27 -13.40 -9.34
CA PRO A 191 -9.40 -13.61 -8.43
C PRO A 191 -9.42 -15.02 -7.86
N GLY A 192 -9.61 -15.15 -6.55
CA GLY A 192 -9.48 -16.44 -5.90
C GLY A 192 -10.02 -16.50 -4.47
N GLN A 193 -9.74 -17.59 -3.82
CA GLN A 193 -10.08 -17.85 -2.43
C GLN A 193 -8.80 -18.14 -1.64
N ILE A 194 -8.84 -17.89 -0.34
CA ILE A 194 -7.73 -18.25 0.53
C ILE A 194 -7.66 -19.77 0.64
N PRO A 195 -6.52 -20.41 0.31
CA PRO A 195 -6.35 -21.85 0.52
C PRO A 195 -6.60 -22.21 1.99
N PRO A 196 -7.30 -23.34 2.28
CA PRO A 196 -7.63 -23.70 3.66
C PRO A 196 -6.43 -23.82 4.59
N ASP A 197 -5.31 -24.31 4.09
CA ASP A 197 -4.05 -24.46 4.82
C ASP A 197 -3.33 -23.13 5.10
N MET A 198 -3.67 -22.06 4.35
CA MET A 198 -3.15 -20.71 4.56
C MET A 198 -4.09 -19.82 5.38
N LEU A 199 -5.28 -20.28 5.74
CA LEU A 199 -6.33 -19.43 6.32
C LEU A 199 -5.85 -18.69 7.58
N THR A 200 -5.27 -19.41 8.54
CA THR A 200 -4.82 -18.82 9.82
C THR A 200 -3.73 -17.77 9.62
N GLU A 201 -2.74 -18.07 8.78
CA GLU A 201 -1.66 -17.14 8.45
C GLU A 201 -2.21 -15.88 7.77
N THR A 202 -3.06 -16.08 6.76
CA THR A 202 -3.65 -15.00 5.97
C THR A 202 -4.51 -14.06 6.83
N ILE A 203 -5.33 -14.62 7.74
CA ILE A 203 -6.09 -13.78 8.69
C ILE A 203 -5.16 -12.99 9.61
N GLY A 204 -4.02 -13.56 10.01
CA GLY A 204 -3.01 -12.87 10.79
C GLY A 204 -2.46 -11.62 10.10
N TRP A 205 -2.36 -11.61 8.77
CA TRP A 205 -1.90 -10.44 8.01
C TRP A 205 -2.83 -9.23 8.13
N PHE A 206 -4.13 -9.45 8.37
CA PHE A 206 -5.08 -8.35 8.61
C PHE A 206 -4.90 -7.67 9.98
N ALA A 207 -4.11 -8.27 10.86
CA ALA A 207 -3.71 -7.69 12.14
C ALA A 207 -2.26 -7.17 12.14
N ASP A 208 -1.51 -7.37 11.07
CA ASP A 208 -0.10 -6.96 10.93
C ASP A 208 0.01 -5.67 10.11
N PRO A 209 0.31 -4.52 10.75
CA PRO A 209 0.33 -3.22 10.06
C PRO A 209 1.57 -3.01 9.17
N ARG A 210 2.47 -3.96 9.10
CA ARG A 210 3.64 -3.90 8.19
C ARG A 210 3.23 -3.88 6.74
#